data_703175c78e175c76a8839461eb6f9763
#
_entry.id   703175c78e175c76a8839461eb6f9763
#
_cell.length_a   1.000
_cell.length_b   1.000
_cell.length_c   1.000
_cell.angle_alpha   90.00
_cell.angle_beta   90.00
_cell.angle_gamma   90.00
#
_symmetry.space_group_name_H-M   'P 1'
#
loop_
_entity.id
_entity.type
_entity.pdbx_description
1 polymer ?
#
loop_
_entity_poly.entity_id
_entity_poly.type
_entity_poly.pdbx_seq_one_letter_code
_entity_poly.pdbx_strand_id
1 'polypeptide(L)'
;MVEESNYRHAEALLDSDNVTAEDIAQARTLLTDAVKAAIVDGTLPEAALPDFIVEIPADVKNGDIASNVAMAGARAFHKAPRQIAKAITAKLQLDGSLFDRFEVAGPGFINLFLGPDWV
;
A
#
# COMPACT_ATOMS: atom_id res chain seq x y z
N MET A 1 8.13 -28.45 -4.13
CA MET A 1 8.12 -27.55 -3.82
C MET A 1 8.05 -26.95 -3.96
N VAL A 2 7.95 -27.75 -4.09
CA VAL A 2 7.88 -26.78 -3.91
C VAL A 2 7.70 -26.38 -4.08
N GLU A 3 7.60 -26.55 -3.89
CA GLU A 3 7.38 -25.78 -3.69
C GLU A 3 7.14 -25.07 -3.78
N GLU A 4 7.01 -25.61 -3.93
CA GLU A 4 6.77 -24.69 -3.80
C GLU A 4 6.76 -23.90 -3.98
N SER A 5 6.56 -24.77 -4.02
CA SER A 5 6.56 -23.72 -3.97
C SER A 5 6.57 -23.31 -4.59
N ASN A 6 6.35 -23.75 -4.81
CA ASN A 6 6.32 -22.90 -5.06
C ASN A 6 6.14 -22.59 -5.84
N TYR A 7 5.94 -22.92 -5.94
CA TYR A 7 5.76 -22.14 -6.27
C TYR A 7 5.66 -21.58 -6.91
N ARG A 8 5.52 -21.92 -6.92
CA ARG A 8 5.36 -20.96 -7.07
C ARG A 8 5.67 -20.58 -7.81
N HIS A 9 5.78 -20.78 -8.30
CA HIS A 9 6.05 -19.92 -8.68
C HIS A 9 6.49 -19.63 -9.39
N ALA A 10 6.60 -20.57 -9.53
CA ALA A 10 6.96 -19.94 -9.86
C ALA A 10 7.35 -19.60 -10.55
N GLU A 11 7.34 -19.80 -10.80
CA GLU A 11 7.62 -19.05 -11.12
C GLU A 11 7.73 -18.30 -11.37
N ALA A 12 7.61 -18.50 -11.42
CA ALA A 12 7.62 -17.48 -11.31
C ALA A 12 7.82 -17.02 -11.50
N LEU A 13 7.80 -17.00 -11.51
CA LEU A 13 7.98 -16.30 -11.31
C LEU A 13 8.50 -15.88 -11.35
N LEU A 14 8.50 -15.78 -11.31
CA LEU A 14 8.99 -15.32 -10.94
C LEU A 14 9.55 -14.80 -10.54
N ASP A 15 9.62 -15.12 -10.33
CA ASP A 15 10.45 -14.51 -9.85
C ASP A 15 10.40 -13.75 -8.60
N SER A 16 11.15 -13.09 -8.21
CA SER A 16 11.19 -12.17 -7.15
C SER A 16 9.88 -11.55 -6.91
N ASP A 17 9.07 -11.74 -7.77
CA ASP A 17 7.83 -11.17 -7.80
C ASP A 17 6.89 -11.84 -6.89
N ASN A 18 7.40 -12.56 -5.94
CA ASN A 18 6.58 -13.33 -5.04
C ASN A 18 6.12 -12.50 -3.86
N VAL A 19 5.31 -11.49 -4.15
CA VAL A 19 4.64 -10.73 -3.10
C VAL A 19 3.60 -11.66 -2.48
N THR A 20 3.71 -11.86 -1.19
CA THR A 20 2.87 -12.82 -0.48
C THR A 20 1.64 -12.15 0.12
N ALA A 21 0.71 -12.97 0.60
CA ALA A 21 -0.45 -12.46 1.33
C ALA A 21 -0.01 -11.68 2.58
N GLU A 22 1.09 -12.08 3.20
CA GLU A 22 1.61 -11.39 4.37
C GLU A 22 2.14 -10.00 4.01
N ASP A 23 2.76 -9.87 2.84
CA ASP A 23 3.25 -8.58 2.36
C ASP A 23 2.08 -7.64 2.13
N ILE A 24 1.01 -8.15 1.54
CA ILE A 24 -0.21 -7.38 1.31
C ILE A 24 -0.83 -6.98 2.64
N ALA A 25 -0.88 -7.90 3.60
CA ALA A 25 -1.42 -7.60 4.93
C ALA A 25 -0.60 -6.53 5.64
N GLN A 26 0.73 -6.57 5.51
CA GLN A 26 1.58 -5.54 6.11
C GLN A 26 1.30 -4.18 5.46
N ALA A 27 1.16 -4.14 4.14
CA ALA A 27 0.84 -2.90 3.45
C ALA A 27 -0.49 -2.34 3.95
N ARG A 28 -1.50 -3.19 4.10
CA ARG A 28 -2.80 -2.76 4.60
C ARG A 28 -2.69 -2.17 6.00
N THR A 29 -1.93 -2.79 6.86
CA THR A 29 -1.71 -2.31 8.23
C THR A 29 -1.02 -0.96 8.23
N LEU A 30 0.04 -0.81 7.42
CA LEU A 30 0.78 0.45 7.32
C LEU A 30 -0.12 1.58 6.84
N LEU A 31 -0.94 1.31 5.84
CA LEU A 31 -1.85 2.33 5.29
C LEU A 31 -2.95 2.67 6.30
N THR A 32 -3.51 1.68 6.96
CA THR A 32 -4.56 1.91 7.96
C THR A 32 -4.02 2.73 9.13
N ASP A 33 -2.83 2.39 9.61
CA ASP A 33 -2.21 3.12 10.71
C ASP A 33 -1.89 4.55 10.31
N ALA A 34 -1.47 4.77 9.07
CA ALA A 34 -1.18 6.11 8.57
C ALA A 34 -2.46 6.95 8.51
N VAL A 35 -3.58 6.35 8.08
CA VAL A 35 -4.87 7.05 8.08
C VAL A 35 -5.25 7.45 9.50
N LYS A 36 -5.11 6.53 10.46
CA LYS A 36 -5.43 6.82 11.85
C LYS A 36 -4.56 7.94 12.39
N ALA A 37 -3.27 7.93 12.07
CA ALA A 37 -2.37 8.98 12.51
C ALA A 37 -2.75 10.33 11.92
N ALA A 38 -3.16 10.36 10.66
CA ALA A 38 -3.60 11.61 10.02
C ALA A 38 -4.88 12.15 10.65
N ILE A 39 -5.77 11.26 11.08
CA ILE A 39 -7.00 11.69 11.78
C ILE A 39 -6.64 12.24 13.15
N VAL A 40 -5.75 11.58 13.87
CA VAL A 40 -5.35 12.01 15.22
C VAL A 40 -4.72 13.40 15.18
N ASP A 41 -3.90 13.71 14.17
CA ASP A 41 -3.26 15.02 14.12
C ASP A 41 -4.11 16.08 13.42
N GLY A 42 -5.30 15.73 12.94
CA GLY A 42 -6.22 16.67 12.34
C GLY A 42 -6.03 16.90 10.85
N THR A 43 -5.08 16.22 10.22
CA THR A 43 -4.87 16.36 8.78
C THR A 43 -6.07 15.82 8.00
N LEU A 44 -6.68 14.75 8.50
CA LEU A 44 -7.91 14.20 7.94
C LEU A 44 -9.03 14.35 8.97
N PRO A 45 -10.26 14.59 8.51
CA PRO A 45 -11.39 14.67 9.46
C PRO A 45 -11.69 13.30 10.03
N GLU A 46 -12.30 13.30 11.20
CA GLU A 46 -12.69 12.05 11.86
C GLU A 46 -13.82 11.40 11.09
N ALA A 47 -13.57 10.22 10.56
CA ALA A 47 -14.56 9.46 9.81
C ALA A 47 -14.12 8.01 9.75
N ALA A 48 -15.07 7.11 9.56
CA ALA A 48 -14.75 5.70 9.40
C ALA A 48 -14.12 5.48 8.03
N LEU A 49 -13.00 4.77 7.99
CA LEU A 49 -12.34 4.44 6.75
C LEU A 49 -13.11 3.32 6.05
N PRO A 50 -13.59 3.55 4.81
CA PRO A 50 -14.25 2.48 4.07
C PRO A 50 -13.27 1.38 3.70
N ASP A 51 -13.81 0.25 3.25
CA ASP A 51 -12.98 -0.82 2.72
C ASP A 51 -12.19 -0.30 1.53
N PHE A 52 -10.97 -0.77 1.40
CA PHE A 52 -10.12 -0.39 0.29
C PHE A 52 -9.33 -1.60 -0.20
N ILE A 53 -8.79 -1.47 -1.40
CA ILE A 53 -8.08 -2.55 -2.07
C ILE A 53 -6.59 -2.36 -1.91
N VAL A 54 -5.89 -3.47 -1.63
CA VAL A 54 -4.45 -3.56 -1.65
C VAL A 54 -4.12 -4.74 -2.56
N GLU A 55 -3.38 -4.48 -3.64
CA GLU A 55 -3.17 -5.49 -4.66
C GLU A 55 -1.81 -5.36 -5.31
N ILE A 56 -1.43 -6.39 -6.05
CA ILE A 56 -0.21 -6.36 -6.86
C ILE A 56 -0.59 -5.74 -8.19
N PRO A 57 0.00 -4.58 -8.55
CA PRO A 57 -0.37 -3.93 -9.81
C PRO A 57 0.13 -4.74 -11.01
N ALA A 58 -0.58 -4.63 -12.13
CA ALA A 58 -0.21 -5.33 -13.35
C ALA A 58 1.08 -4.80 -13.95
N ASP A 59 1.38 -3.52 -13.72
CA ASP A 59 2.58 -2.88 -14.28
C ASP A 59 3.57 -2.62 -13.16
N VAL A 60 4.78 -3.17 -13.29
CA VAL A 60 5.82 -3.03 -12.26
C VAL A 60 6.23 -1.58 -12.01
N LYS A 61 5.96 -0.68 -12.96
CA LYS A 61 6.22 0.74 -12.74
C LYS A 61 5.38 1.30 -11.59
N ASN A 62 4.26 0.67 -11.31
CA ASN A 62 3.36 1.10 -10.25
C ASN A 62 3.69 0.45 -8.92
N GLY A 63 4.92 -0.06 -8.79
CA GLY A 63 5.41 -0.62 -7.55
C GLY A 63 5.11 -2.10 -7.40
N ASP A 64 5.40 -2.60 -6.23
CA ASP A 64 5.17 -4.00 -5.90
C ASP A 64 3.78 -4.22 -5.33
N ILE A 65 3.24 -3.20 -4.67
CA ILE A 65 1.88 -3.23 -4.11
C ILE A 65 1.27 -1.86 -4.34
N ALA A 66 0.00 -1.83 -4.71
CA ALA A 66 -0.74 -0.59 -4.93
C ALA A 66 -2.04 -0.62 -4.14
N SER A 67 -2.51 0.56 -3.72
CA SER A 67 -3.76 0.68 -2.98
C SER A 67 -4.59 1.86 -3.46
N ASN A 68 -5.90 1.68 -3.42
CA ASN A 68 -6.86 2.73 -3.72
C ASN A 68 -7.40 3.39 -2.44
N VAL A 69 -6.70 3.24 -1.32
CA VAL A 69 -7.20 3.70 -0.02
C VAL A 69 -7.62 5.18 -0.04
N ALA A 70 -6.86 6.02 -0.74
CA ALA A 70 -7.19 7.45 -0.81
C ALA A 70 -8.48 7.69 -1.59
N MET A 71 -8.66 6.97 -2.69
CA MET A 71 -9.87 7.11 -3.49
C MET A 71 -11.08 6.56 -2.75
N ALA A 72 -10.90 5.45 -2.04
CA ALA A 72 -11.98 4.88 -1.23
C ALA A 72 -12.41 5.84 -0.13
N GLY A 73 -11.47 6.61 0.42
CA GLY A 73 -11.76 7.54 1.51
C GLY A 73 -12.28 8.90 1.05
N ALA A 74 -12.26 9.19 -0.25
CA ALA A 74 -12.57 10.53 -0.73
C ALA A 74 -13.93 11.04 -0.25
N ARG A 75 -14.96 10.20 -0.32
CA ARG A 75 -16.30 10.59 0.10
C ARG A 75 -16.39 10.74 1.62
N ALA A 76 -15.78 9.81 2.36
CA ALA A 76 -15.83 9.83 3.82
C ALA A 76 -15.13 11.07 4.40
N PHE A 77 -13.99 11.44 3.80
CA PHE A 77 -13.18 12.55 4.30
C PHE A 77 -13.50 13.88 3.62
N HIS A 78 -14.37 13.87 2.61
CA HIS A 78 -14.74 15.09 1.85
C HIS A 78 -13.53 15.82 1.31
N LYS A 79 -12.57 15.07 0.76
CA LYS A 79 -11.35 15.63 0.18
C LYS A 79 -11.03 14.91 -1.12
N ALA A 80 -10.25 15.59 -1.97
CA ALA A 80 -9.80 14.98 -3.23
C ALA A 80 -8.87 13.81 -2.91
N PRO A 81 -8.93 12.72 -3.70
CA PRO A 81 -8.09 11.54 -3.42
C PRO A 81 -6.61 11.87 -3.32
N ARG A 82 -6.09 12.75 -4.17
CA ARG A 82 -4.66 13.07 -4.11
C ARG A 82 -4.30 13.80 -2.82
N GLN A 83 -5.21 14.62 -2.28
CA GLN A 83 -4.99 15.28 -1.00
C GLN A 83 -4.95 14.26 0.13
N ILE A 84 -5.85 13.28 0.07
CA ILE A 84 -5.88 12.21 1.07
C ILE A 84 -4.61 11.37 0.96
N ALA A 85 -4.18 11.05 -0.27
CA ALA A 85 -2.97 10.29 -0.48
C ALA A 85 -1.75 11.01 0.12
N LYS A 86 -1.68 12.33 -0.04
CA LYS A 86 -0.61 13.12 0.56
C LYS A 86 -0.64 13.04 2.08
N ALA A 87 -1.83 13.16 2.66
CA ALA A 87 -1.97 13.08 4.11
C ALA A 87 -1.54 11.72 4.64
N ILE A 88 -1.95 10.66 3.94
CA ILE A 88 -1.61 9.29 4.33
C ILE A 88 -0.11 9.05 4.22
N THR A 89 0.49 9.42 3.08
CA THR A 89 1.91 9.14 2.86
C THR A 89 2.79 9.95 3.80
N ALA A 90 2.35 11.12 4.23
CA ALA A 90 3.08 11.90 5.22
C ALA A 90 3.17 11.17 6.57
N LYS A 91 2.30 10.21 6.81
CA LYS A 91 2.27 9.46 8.07
C LYS A 91 2.73 8.01 7.92
N LEU A 92 3.13 7.59 6.71
CA LEU A 92 3.60 6.23 6.51
C LEU A 92 4.91 6.00 7.26
N GLN A 93 4.94 4.92 8.04
CA GLN A 93 6.12 4.53 8.81
C GLN A 93 6.76 3.33 8.12
N LEU A 94 7.60 3.61 7.13
CA LEU A 94 8.23 2.54 6.36
C LEU A 94 9.45 1.93 7.04
N ASP A 95 10.07 2.66 7.98
CA ASP A 95 11.23 2.15 8.71
C ASP A 95 10.86 0.88 9.43
N GLY A 96 11.69 -0.15 9.26
CA GLY A 96 11.44 -1.44 9.87
C GLY A 96 10.43 -2.29 9.13
N SER A 97 9.85 -1.78 8.03
CA SER A 97 8.92 -2.55 7.22
C SER A 97 9.64 -3.14 6.02
N LEU A 98 8.90 -3.92 5.22
CA LEU A 98 9.44 -4.50 4.00
C LEU A 98 9.61 -3.46 2.89
N PHE A 99 8.99 -2.30 3.02
CA PHE A 99 8.95 -1.30 1.95
C PHE A 99 9.94 -0.17 2.22
N ASP A 100 10.60 0.31 1.17
CA ASP A 100 11.57 1.40 1.35
C ASP A 100 11.14 2.71 0.72
N ARG A 101 10.10 2.73 -0.10
CA ARG A 101 9.58 3.99 -0.64
C ARG A 101 8.15 3.83 -1.14
N PHE A 102 7.53 4.97 -1.40
CA PHE A 102 6.17 5.03 -1.94
C PHE A 102 6.10 6.06 -3.05
N GLU A 103 5.04 5.99 -3.84
CA GLU A 103 4.69 7.02 -4.82
C GLU A 103 3.19 7.22 -4.82
N VAL A 104 2.77 8.46 -5.10
CA VAL A 104 1.36 8.75 -5.36
C VAL A 104 1.21 8.92 -6.86
N ALA A 105 0.33 8.15 -7.46
CA ALA A 105 0.18 8.12 -8.91
C ALA A 105 -1.27 8.25 -9.33
N GLY A 106 -1.48 8.76 -10.55
CA GLY A 106 -2.82 8.87 -11.12
C GLY A 106 -3.76 9.67 -10.24
N PRO A 107 -5.00 9.23 -10.09
CA PRO A 107 -6.00 9.98 -9.31
C PRO A 107 -5.79 9.88 -7.79
N GLY A 108 -4.78 9.17 -7.32
CA GLY A 108 -4.53 9.04 -5.89
C GLY A 108 -4.15 7.65 -5.45
N PHE A 109 -3.67 6.81 -6.38
CA PHE A 109 -3.13 5.51 -6.00
C PHE A 109 -1.88 5.69 -5.17
N ILE A 110 -1.74 4.88 -4.12
CA ILE A 110 -0.51 4.83 -3.34
C ILE A 110 0.20 3.54 -3.70
N ASN A 111 1.40 3.68 -4.25
CA ASN A 111 2.22 2.56 -4.69
C ASN A 111 3.36 2.37 -3.71
N LEU A 112 3.59 1.14 -3.28
CA LEU A 112 4.65 0.80 -2.33
C LEU A 112 5.67 -0.08 -3.02
N PHE A 113 6.95 0.16 -2.71
CA PHE A 113 8.06 -0.55 -3.33
C PHE A 113 8.83 -1.31 -2.26
N LEU A 114 9.01 -2.60 -2.50
CA LEU A 114 9.78 -3.45 -1.58
C LEU A 114 11.24 -3.04 -1.59
N GLY A 115 11.86 -3.08 -0.41
CA GLY A 115 13.26 -2.76 -0.28
C GLY A 115 14.15 -3.96 -0.53
N PRO A 116 15.47 -3.72 -0.61
CA PRO A 116 16.42 -4.81 -0.87
C PRO A 116 16.44 -5.88 0.23
N ASP A 117 15.98 -5.55 1.42
CA ASP A 117 15.96 -6.48 2.54
C ASP A 117 14.75 -7.41 2.52
N TRP A 118 13.90 -7.26 1.54
CA TRP A 118 12.70 -8.07 1.42
C TRP A 118 13.04 -9.54 1.16
N VAL A 119 14.12 -9.80 0.48
CA VAL A 119 14.49 -11.15 0.06
C VAL A 119 14.87 -12.00 1.25
#